data_04d5c9e34261ca1386f3c26fb7c6bba2
#
_entry.id   04d5c9e34261ca1386f3c26fb7c6bba2
#
_cell.length_a   1.000
_cell.length_b   1.000
_cell.length_c   1.000
_cell.angle_alpha   90.00
_cell.angle_beta   90.00
_cell.angle_gamma   90.00
#
_symmetry.space_group_name_H-M   'P 1'
#
loop_
_entity.id
_entity.type
_entity.pdbx_description
1 polymer ?
#
loop_
_entity_poly.entity_id
_entity_poly.type
_entity_poly.pdbx_seq_one_letter_code
_entity_poly.pdbx_strand_id
1 'polypeptide(L)'
;WWDDYNFWATDAKSLFYLDGFAGKYMNAAAEFGDYPPGTQMLKWWFLHFSPGEFKEGLMFAGYYFMNLAFLFPMLKIIKKRNILQMAAGAAILWLFPAVAETFWCNGCCADLTMAVVYGAFLTAVADSKGHSRRFYYGRQALFLMVLVLCKNTGFIWAAFGLLFDYGYHLLTCRKEYRSRDVKAEGLNGKWSDRRALFAVTLMPVVSLASWLSFCLFNRRVAKLTGTAVKMAAGEMHIPAYQEEMVNAFVNAFVNWPLHKWKTIAVDLSPLSLYLLLLVFVFMLYKFKIFNRRKACYVGGFLAVSGAVFYSINLLSHLTIFAVETQYLQPFGMASSIERYGAPFTIGGLYLLAFYAMKGRRPAVGALICMAFILLTTDYKSAYQGLTGYKEAADAELVRRGELVDGQAQEFLKKIGAGGNESIGRVLYLRDQSDVSWVRNTYIGFEAAPVSVMYGNVDADVVKEQDIINAIKEAHAGFLYVDQLAGEKKEAFDALTGGEEFGYGRLYQVVEQAEGQICLTGVYEDR
;
A
#
# COMPACT_ATOMS: atom_id res chain seq x y z
N TRP A 1 9.33 5.59 6.79
CA TRP A 1 8.82 6.45 5.69
C TRP A 1 7.63 7.24 6.17
N TRP A 2 7.46 8.47 5.69
CA TRP A 2 6.32 9.30 6.03
C TRP A 2 4.96 8.64 5.64
N ASP A 3 4.91 7.85 4.58
CA ASP A 3 3.73 7.06 4.18
C ASP A 3 3.27 6.09 5.27
N ASP A 4 4.20 5.55 6.06
CA ASP A 4 3.85 4.66 7.17
C ASP A 4 3.07 5.42 8.24
N TYR A 5 3.54 6.59 8.61
CA TYR A 5 2.91 7.43 9.62
C TYR A 5 1.67 8.18 9.10
N ASN A 6 1.57 8.40 7.78
CA ASN A 6 0.38 9.04 7.22
C ASN A 6 -0.83 8.09 7.21
N PHE A 7 -0.63 6.78 6.93
CA PHE A 7 -1.76 5.84 6.89
C PHE A 7 -1.43 4.40 7.27
N TRP A 8 -0.30 3.79 6.86
CA TRP A 8 -0.09 2.36 7.06
C TRP A 8 0.12 1.95 8.52
N ALA A 9 0.80 2.74 9.31
CA ALA A 9 1.00 2.53 10.73
C ALA A 9 -0.13 3.19 11.55
N THR A 10 -0.58 4.37 11.14
CA THR A 10 -1.64 5.13 11.80
C THR A 10 -2.95 4.36 11.84
N ASP A 11 -3.34 3.73 10.73
CA ASP A 11 -4.52 2.87 10.71
C ASP A 11 -4.35 1.62 11.58
N ALA A 12 -3.15 1.02 11.60
CA ALA A 12 -2.88 -0.14 12.47
C ALA A 12 -2.92 0.24 13.96
N LYS A 13 -2.40 1.43 14.32
CA LYS A 13 -2.45 1.98 15.67
C LYS A 13 -3.88 2.28 16.10
N SER A 14 -4.66 2.91 15.20
CA SER A 14 -6.08 3.19 15.45
C SER A 14 -6.88 1.90 15.66
N LEU A 15 -6.65 0.90 14.81
CA LEU A 15 -7.31 -0.40 14.89
C LEU A 15 -6.98 -1.12 16.22
N PHE A 16 -5.74 -0.97 16.72
CA PHE A 16 -5.31 -1.54 17.99
C PHE A 16 -6.03 -0.92 19.19
N TYR A 17 -6.10 0.41 19.27
CA TYR A 17 -6.74 1.09 20.40
C TYR A 17 -8.27 1.00 20.38
N LEU A 18 -8.89 1.01 19.18
CA LEU A 18 -10.35 0.91 19.05
C LEU A 18 -10.85 -0.54 19.05
N ASP A 19 -9.97 -1.52 18.98
CA ASP A 19 -10.30 -2.93 18.74
C ASP A 19 -11.30 -3.13 17.58
N GLY A 20 -11.25 -2.22 16.62
CA GLY A 20 -12.17 -2.16 15.50
C GLY A 20 -11.89 -0.99 14.55
N PHE A 21 -12.68 -0.90 13.49
CA PHE A 21 -12.57 0.22 12.56
C PHE A 21 -13.23 1.47 13.11
N ALA A 22 -12.54 2.61 12.95
CA ALA A 22 -13.07 3.91 13.33
C ALA A 22 -14.42 4.20 12.64
N GLY A 23 -15.33 4.81 13.40
CA GLY A 23 -16.67 5.18 12.96
C GLY A 23 -16.68 6.36 11.98
N LYS A 24 -17.88 6.90 11.77
CA LYS A 24 -18.14 7.98 10.81
C LYS A 24 -17.31 9.22 11.14
N TYR A 25 -16.52 9.68 10.17
CA TYR A 25 -15.59 10.81 10.28
C TYR A 25 -14.45 10.66 11.28
N MET A 26 -14.26 9.49 11.90
CA MET A 26 -13.27 9.28 12.97
C MET A 26 -11.99 8.59 12.49
N ASN A 27 -11.77 8.45 11.19
CA ASN A 27 -10.56 7.82 10.68
C ASN A 27 -9.32 8.69 10.94
N ALA A 28 -8.32 8.17 11.64
CA ALA A 28 -7.10 8.91 11.96
C ALA A 28 -6.27 9.23 10.70
N ALA A 29 -6.19 8.29 9.74
CA ALA A 29 -5.61 8.53 8.42
C ALA A 29 -6.63 9.19 7.49
N ALA A 30 -7.06 10.41 7.80
CA ALA A 30 -8.22 11.05 7.19
C ALA A 30 -8.10 11.22 5.66
N GLU A 31 -6.90 11.47 5.14
CA GLU A 31 -6.65 11.73 3.72
C GLU A 31 -6.79 10.48 2.83
N PHE A 32 -6.54 9.29 3.40
CA PHE A 32 -6.54 8.00 2.70
C PHE A 32 -7.50 7.01 3.36
N GLY A 33 -8.65 7.50 3.79
CA GLY A 33 -9.62 6.74 4.58
C GLY A 33 -10.22 5.53 3.85
N ASP A 34 -10.13 5.44 2.53
CA ASP A 34 -10.64 4.34 1.72
C ASP A 34 -9.58 3.23 1.48
N TYR A 35 -8.37 3.36 2.01
CA TYR A 35 -7.37 2.30 1.85
C TYR A 35 -7.83 1.00 2.53
N PRO A 36 -7.78 -0.14 1.80
CA PRO A 36 -8.25 -1.40 2.32
C PRO A 36 -7.39 -1.92 3.48
N PRO A 37 -7.99 -2.61 4.47
CA PRO A 37 -7.34 -2.91 5.75
C PRO A 37 -6.54 -4.22 5.78
N GLY A 38 -6.28 -4.87 4.64
CA GLY A 38 -5.72 -6.22 4.63
C GLY A 38 -4.35 -6.34 5.31
N THR A 39 -3.49 -5.34 5.14
CA THR A 39 -2.18 -5.32 5.82
C THR A 39 -2.31 -4.90 7.28
N GLN A 40 -3.23 -4.02 7.61
CA GLN A 40 -3.46 -3.52 8.97
C GLN A 40 -4.02 -4.59 9.90
N MET A 41 -4.91 -5.46 9.39
CA MET A 41 -5.50 -6.54 10.19
C MET A 41 -4.47 -7.52 10.73
N LEU A 42 -3.44 -7.87 9.96
CA LEU A 42 -2.39 -8.75 10.46
C LEU A 42 -1.43 -8.03 11.42
N LYS A 43 -1.14 -6.76 11.16
CA LYS A 43 -0.40 -5.90 12.10
C LYS A 43 -1.14 -5.80 13.43
N TRP A 44 -2.44 -5.52 13.40
CA TRP A 44 -3.32 -5.48 14.55
C TRP A 44 -3.28 -6.79 15.36
N TRP A 45 -3.35 -7.94 14.69
CA TRP A 45 -3.26 -9.24 15.37
C TRP A 45 -1.93 -9.43 16.09
N PHE A 46 -0.81 -9.02 15.49
CA PHE A 46 0.51 -9.06 16.15
C PHE A 46 0.61 -8.09 17.33
N LEU A 47 -0.02 -6.93 17.26
CA LEU A 47 -0.03 -5.96 18.37
C LEU A 47 -0.65 -6.54 19.64
N HIS A 48 -1.57 -7.50 19.53
CA HIS A 48 -2.17 -8.19 20.68
C HIS A 48 -1.22 -9.13 21.45
N PHE A 49 0.01 -9.33 20.97
CA PHE A 49 1.05 -9.94 21.81
C PHE A 49 1.56 -8.98 22.91
N SER A 50 1.18 -7.71 22.89
CA SER A 50 1.39 -6.73 23.94
C SER A 50 0.10 -5.88 24.13
N PRO A 51 -0.95 -6.43 24.76
CA PRO A 51 -2.29 -5.84 24.70
C PRO A 51 -2.44 -4.52 25.46
N GLY A 52 -1.52 -4.19 26.36
CA GLY A 52 -1.58 -2.93 27.15
C GLY A 52 -0.90 -1.74 26.50
N GLU A 53 -0.14 -1.94 25.42
CA GLU A 53 0.69 -0.88 24.84
C GLU A 53 0.94 -1.11 23.36
N PHE A 54 0.74 -0.07 22.56
CA PHE A 54 1.12 -0.11 21.14
C PHE A 54 2.63 -0.19 20.97
N LYS A 55 3.10 -1.24 20.31
CA LYS A 55 4.52 -1.45 20.02
C LYS A 55 4.78 -1.52 18.53
N GLU A 56 5.42 -0.50 17.97
CA GLU A 56 5.79 -0.44 16.55
C GLU A 56 6.55 -1.69 16.10
N GLY A 57 7.44 -2.22 16.93
CA GLY A 57 8.19 -3.45 16.63
C GLY A 57 7.29 -4.66 16.37
N LEU A 58 6.17 -4.82 17.10
CA LEU A 58 5.19 -5.88 16.85
C LEU A 58 4.39 -5.62 15.57
N MET A 59 4.06 -4.38 15.27
CA MET A 59 3.41 -4.00 14.03
C MET A 59 4.29 -4.36 12.82
N PHE A 60 5.57 -4.02 12.84
CA PHE A 60 6.52 -4.39 11.80
C PHE A 60 6.73 -5.91 11.73
N ALA A 61 6.80 -6.61 12.85
CA ALA A 61 6.88 -8.07 12.87
C ALA A 61 5.68 -8.71 12.17
N GLY A 62 4.47 -8.20 12.40
CA GLY A 62 3.25 -8.63 11.70
C GLY A 62 3.33 -8.43 10.19
N TYR A 63 3.79 -7.28 9.76
CA TYR A 63 4.00 -6.96 8.35
C TYR A 63 5.02 -7.90 7.68
N TYR A 64 6.16 -8.12 8.31
CA TYR A 64 7.20 -9.01 7.77
C TYR A 64 6.75 -10.46 7.76
N PHE A 65 6.05 -10.91 8.79
CA PHE A 65 5.49 -12.26 8.84
C PHE A 65 4.50 -12.51 7.70
N MET A 66 3.65 -11.54 7.40
CA MET A 66 2.71 -11.63 6.27
C MET A 66 3.46 -11.83 4.96
N ASN A 67 4.45 -10.99 4.67
CA ASN A 67 5.23 -11.08 3.45
C ASN A 67 5.97 -12.42 3.34
N LEU A 68 6.59 -12.88 4.42
CA LEU A 68 7.26 -14.19 4.48
C LEU A 68 6.29 -15.34 4.26
N ALA A 69 5.09 -15.29 4.85
CA ALA A 69 4.09 -16.33 4.70
C ALA A 69 3.70 -16.54 3.23
N PHE A 70 3.61 -15.46 2.45
CA PHE A 70 3.36 -15.54 1.01
C PHE A 70 4.59 -15.96 0.17
N LEU A 71 5.81 -15.88 0.72
CA LEU A 71 7.02 -16.39 0.10
C LEU A 71 7.30 -17.87 0.42
N PHE A 72 6.84 -18.39 1.56
CA PHE A 72 7.05 -19.77 1.96
C PHE A 72 6.62 -20.85 0.97
N PRO A 73 5.55 -20.70 0.16
CA PRO A 73 5.22 -21.67 -0.88
C PRO A 73 6.37 -21.97 -1.85
N MET A 74 7.30 -21.02 -2.05
CA MET A 74 8.49 -21.23 -2.86
C MET A 74 9.47 -22.24 -2.23
N LEU A 75 9.55 -22.29 -0.90
CA LEU A 75 10.44 -23.21 -0.19
C LEU A 75 10.03 -24.66 -0.34
N LYS A 76 8.73 -24.93 -0.53
CA LYS A 76 8.19 -26.29 -0.76
C LYS A 76 8.81 -26.97 -2.00
N ILE A 77 9.33 -26.20 -2.96
CA ILE A 77 9.90 -26.71 -4.19
C ILE A 77 11.35 -27.16 -4.00
N ILE A 78 11.99 -26.68 -2.93
CA ILE A 78 13.40 -26.93 -2.64
C ILE A 78 13.58 -28.36 -2.19
N LYS A 79 14.44 -29.10 -2.91
CA LYS A 79 14.83 -30.45 -2.54
C LYS A 79 16.01 -30.40 -1.58
N LYS A 80 15.89 -31.02 -0.40
CA LYS A 80 16.93 -31.03 0.66
C LYS A 80 18.34 -31.42 0.23
N ARG A 81 18.50 -32.13 -0.89
CA ARG A 81 19.80 -32.56 -1.42
C ARG A 81 20.35 -31.64 -2.52
N ASN A 82 19.63 -30.60 -2.93
CA ASN A 82 20.07 -29.68 -3.98
C ASN A 82 20.52 -28.36 -3.40
N ILE A 83 21.83 -28.23 -3.18
CA ILE A 83 22.44 -27.05 -2.56
C ILE A 83 22.17 -25.76 -3.35
N LEU A 84 22.10 -25.85 -4.68
CA LEU A 84 21.80 -24.67 -5.52
C LEU A 84 20.35 -24.21 -5.36
N GLN A 85 19.40 -25.15 -5.19
CA GLN A 85 18.01 -24.77 -4.86
C GLN A 85 17.92 -24.18 -3.46
N MET A 86 18.69 -24.68 -2.49
CA MET A 86 18.71 -24.13 -1.14
C MET A 86 19.28 -22.70 -1.16
N ALA A 87 20.37 -22.47 -1.87
CA ALA A 87 20.96 -21.14 -2.04
C ALA A 87 20.00 -20.17 -2.75
N ALA A 88 19.35 -20.62 -3.84
CA ALA A 88 18.34 -19.81 -4.51
C ALA A 88 17.13 -19.49 -3.61
N GLY A 89 16.69 -20.44 -2.79
CA GLY A 89 15.64 -20.23 -1.82
C GLY A 89 16.00 -19.22 -0.75
N ALA A 90 17.21 -19.28 -0.23
CA ALA A 90 17.73 -18.30 0.72
C ALA A 90 17.83 -16.90 0.08
N ALA A 91 18.32 -16.83 -1.17
CA ALA A 91 18.38 -15.57 -1.92
C ALA A 91 16.98 -14.97 -2.15
N ILE A 92 15.98 -15.80 -2.48
CA ILE A 92 14.60 -15.35 -2.61
C ILE A 92 14.05 -14.78 -1.30
N LEU A 93 14.26 -15.46 -0.19
CA LEU A 93 13.75 -14.98 1.10
C LEU A 93 14.41 -13.68 1.54
N TRP A 94 15.67 -13.50 1.22
CA TRP A 94 16.47 -12.37 1.73
C TRP A 94 16.55 -11.18 0.78
N LEU A 95 16.73 -11.44 -0.50
CA LEU A 95 17.04 -10.40 -1.49
C LEU A 95 15.85 -10.06 -2.40
N PHE A 96 14.83 -10.93 -2.44
CA PHE A 96 13.69 -10.73 -3.31
C PHE A 96 12.97 -9.39 -3.09
N PRO A 97 12.72 -8.98 -1.82
CA PRO A 97 12.13 -7.68 -1.56
C PRO A 97 13.02 -6.50 -1.94
N ALA A 98 14.35 -6.73 -2.07
CA ALA A 98 15.29 -5.69 -2.47
C ALA A 98 15.34 -5.44 -3.98
N VAL A 99 14.60 -6.20 -4.77
CA VAL A 99 14.36 -5.92 -6.18
C VAL A 99 13.27 -4.85 -6.28
N ALA A 100 13.50 -3.78 -7.03
CA ALA A 100 12.56 -2.68 -7.20
C ALA A 100 12.37 -1.77 -5.96
N GLU A 101 13.42 -1.56 -5.19
CA GLU A 101 13.46 -0.63 -4.03
C GLU A 101 12.36 -0.82 -2.97
N THR A 102 11.68 -1.96 -2.96
CA THR A 102 10.59 -2.24 -2.01
C THR A 102 11.09 -3.02 -0.81
N PHE A 103 11.77 -2.33 0.09
CA PHE A 103 12.47 -2.96 1.19
C PHE A 103 11.62 -3.50 2.31
N TRP A 104 12.07 -4.64 2.88
CA TRP A 104 11.66 -5.14 4.18
C TRP A 104 11.87 -4.13 5.30
N CYS A 105 12.97 -3.39 5.26
CA CYS A 105 13.45 -2.60 6.38
C CYS A 105 13.09 -1.12 6.28
N ASN A 106 12.43 -0.71 5.22
CA ASN A 106 12.13 0.71 4.95
C ASN A 106 10.69 1.08 5.21
N GLY A 107 9.97 0.33 6.05
CA GLY A 107 8.61 0.66 6.40
C GLY A 107 7.62 -0.48 6.22
N CYS A 108 6.35 -0.18 6.19
CA CYS A 108 5.27 -1.15 6.12
C CYS A 108 4.28 -0.87 4.96
N CYS A 109 4.79 -0.32 3.86
CA CYS A 109 4.03 -0.06 2.65
C CYS A 109 3.37 -1.31 2.07
N ALA A 110 2.12 -1.19 1.65
CA ALA A 110 1.36 -2.30 1.07
C ALA A 110 1.87 -2.77 -0.30
N ASP A 111 2.71 -1.99 -0.98
CA ASP A 111 3.19 -2.30 -2.34
C ASP A 111 4.01 -3.60 -2.38
N LEU A 112 4.89 -3.82 -1.40
CA LEU A 112 5.63 -5.10 -1.29
C LEU A 112 4.70 -6.27 -1.00
N THR A 113 3.77 -6.12 -0.06
CA THR A 113 2.79 -7.18 0.26
C THR A 113 1.97 -7.52 -0.98
N MET A 114 1.48 -6.51 -1.69
CA MET A 114 0.74 -6.70 -2.94
C MET A 114 1.58 -7.45 -3.99
N ALA A 115 2.88 -7.14 -4.10
CA ALA A 115 3.80 -7.79 -5.01
C ALA A 115 4.02 -9.28 -4.71
N VAL A 116 4.26 -9.63 -3.44
CA VAL A 116 4.46 -11.04 -3.05
C VAL A 116 3.17 -11.83 -3.09
N VAL A 117 2.03 -11.24 -2.72
CA VAL A 117 0.70 -11.88 -2.81
C VAL A 117 0.33 -12.16 -4.26
N TYR A 118 0.56 -11.19 -5.16
CA TYR A 118 0.33 -11.37 -6.59
C TYR A 118 1.19 -12.49 -7.17
N GLY A 119 2.49 -12.51 -6.87
CA GLY A 119 3.39 -13.59 -7.28
C GLY A 119 2.96 -14.96 -6.72
N ALA A 120 2.55 -14.99 -5.45
CA ALA A 120 2.01 -16.21 -4.81
C ALA A 120 0.73 -16.69 -5.51
N PHE A 121 -0.16 -15.78 -5.92
CA PHE A 121 -1.36 -16.13 -6.69
C PHE A 121 -1.00 -16.73 -8.05
N LEU A 122 -0.13 -16.09 -8.83
CA LEU A 122 0.29 -16.60 -10.14
C LEU A 122 0.92 -18.01 -10.02
N THR A 123 1.72 -18.24 -8.97
CA THR A 123 2.29 -19.55 -8.70
C THR A 123 1.25 -20.56 -8.22
N ALA A 124 0.25 -20.13 -7.44
CA ALA A 124 -0.84 -20.99 -7.00
C ALA A 124 -1.65 -21.52 -8.19
N VAL A 125 -1.91 -20.70 -9.20
CA VAL A 125 -2.54 -21.12 -10.47
C VAL A 125 -1.67 -22.16 -11.17
N ALA A 126 -0.35 -21.95 -11.22
CA ALA A 126 0.60 -22.85 -11.87
C ALA A 126 0.86 -24.16 -11.10
N ASP A 127 0.51 -24.20 -9.81
CA ASP A 127 0.72 -25.33 -8.89
C ASP A 127 -0.56 -26.14 -8.65
N SER A 128 -1.12 -26.70 -9.72
CA SER A 128 -2.35 -27.49 -9.65
C SER A 128 -2.14 -28.94 -9.20
N LYS A 129 -0.93 -29.50 -9.40
CA LYS A 129 -0.68 -30.93 -9.15
C LYS A 129 -0.48 -31.23 -7.67
N GLY A 130 -1.09 -32.34 -7.22
CA GLY A 130 -0.92 -32.84 -5.84
C GLY A 130 -1.77 -32.13 -4.78
N HIS A 131 -2.68 -31.26 -5.19
CA HIS A 131 -3.61 -30.56 -4.31
C HIS A 131 -5.04 -31.03 -4.52
N SER A 132 -5.80 -31.10 -3.42
CA SER A 132 -7.24 -31.27 -3.54
C SER A 132 -7.85 -30.06 -4.25
N ARG A 133 -8.98 -30.27 -4.93
CA ARG A 133 -9.68 -29.23 -5.64
C ARG A 133 -10.09 -28.06 -4.75
N ARG A 134 -10.61 -28.36 -3.54
CA ARG A 134 -11.00 -27.34 -2.56
C ARG A 134 -9.82 -26.46 -2.16
N PHE A 135 -8.67 -27.08 -1.90
CA PHE A 135 -7.45 -26.34 -1.56
C PHE A 135 -6.94 -25.50 -2.73
N TYR A 136 -6.95 -26.05 -3.95
CA TYR A 136 -6.46 -25.33 -5.13
C TYR A 136 -7.23 -24.04 -5.39
N TYR A 137 -8.55 -24.11 -5.50
CA TYR A 137 -9.39 -22.94 -5.73
C TYR A 137 -9.56 -22.06 -4.49
N GLY A 138 -9.65 -22.63 -3.31
CA GLY A 138 -9.75 -21.89 -2.04
C GLY A 138 -8.53 -21.02 -1.80
N ARG A 139 -7.31 -21.53 -2.08
CA ARG A 139 -6.07 -20.77 -1.99
C ARG A 139 -6.06 -19.59 -2.98
N GLN A 140 -6.50 -19.80 -4.20
CA GLN A 140 -6.59 -18.74 -5.20
C GLN A 140 -7.58 -17.64 -4.79
N ALA A 141 -8.76 -18.02 -4.34
CA ALA A 141 -9.76 -17.08 -3.84
C ALA A 141 -9.23 -16.26 -2.66
N LEU A 142 -8.57 -16.92 -1.70
CA LEU A 142 -7.95 -16.25 -0.55
C LEU A 142 -6.86 -15.24 -0.99
N PHE A 143 -5.98 -15.64 -1.92
CA PHE A 143 -4.92 -14.75 -2.37
C PHE A 143 -5.46 -13.53 -3.11
N LEU A 144 -6.48 -13.69 -3.96
CA LEU A 144 -7.14 -12.58 -4.62
C LEU A 144 -7.89 -11.67 -3.63
N MET A 145 -8.53 -12.24 -2.62
CA MET A 145 -9.16 -11.47 -1.55
C MET A 145 -8.13 -10.62 -0.81
N VAL A 146 -7.02 -11.22 -0.38
CA VAL A 146 -5.93 -10.49 0.28
C VAL A 146 -5.37 -9.41 -0.65
N LEU A 147 -5.17 -9.71 -1.93
CA LEU A 147 -4.61 -8.79 -2.92
C LEU A 147 -5.45 -7.51 -3.07
N VAL A 148 -6.77 -7.64 -3.19
CA VAL A 148 -7.66 -6.46 -3.32
C VAL A 148 -7.81 -5.70 -2.01
N LEU A 149 -7.52 -6.35 -0.87
CA LEU A 149 -7.55 -5.72 0.45
C LEU A 149 -6.19 -5.17 0.90
N CYS A 150 -5.11 -5.33 0.12
CA CYS A 150 -3.81 -4.73 0.43
C CYS A 150 -3.80 -3.22 0.16
N LYS A 151 -4.32 -2.81 -1.00
CA LYS A 151 -4.29 -1.42 -1.47
C LYS A 151 -5.38 -1.20 -2.52
N ASN A 152 -5.82 0.03 -2.70
CA ASN A 152 -6.84 0.38 -3.70
C ASN A 152 -6.48 -0.11 -5.12
N THR A 153 -5.20 -0.10 -5.49
CA THR A 153 -4.73 -0.60 -6.80
C THR A 153 -4.69 -2.13 -6.90
N GLY A 154 -4.95 -2.86 -5.81
CA GLY A 154 -4.95 -4.32 -5.77
C GLY A 154 -5.93 -4.98 -6.75
N PHE A 155 -7.03 -4.29 -7.11
CA PHE A 155 -7.98 -4.80 -8.11
C PHE A 155 -7.37 -4.91 -9.51
N ILE A 156 -6.41 -4.05 -9.89
CA ILE A 156 -5.70 -4.10 -11.17
C ILE A 156 -4.92 -5.41 -11.25
N TRP A 157 -4.18 -5.73 -10.20
CA TRP A 157 -3.39 -6.96 -10.11
C TRP A 157 -4.26 -8.21 -9.99
N ALA A 158 -5.40 -8.11 -9.32
CA ALA A 158 -6.39 -9.18 -9.29
C ALA A 158 -6.95 -9.46 -10.69
N ALA A 159 -7.24 -8.43 -11.48
CA ALA A 159 -7.67 -8.57 -12.88
C ALA A 159 -6.62 -9.25 -13.75
N PHE A 160 -5.34 -8.82 -13.67
CA PHE A 160 -4.25 -9.51 -14.37
C PHE A 160 -4.08 -10.96 -13.89
N GLY A 161 -4.21 -11.20 -12.59
CA GLY A 161 -4.18 -12.55 -12.01
C GLY A 161 -5.28 -13.44 -12.59
N LEU A 162 -6.50 -12.94 -12.65
CA LEU A 162 -7.63 -13.67 -13.24
C LEU A 162 -7.42 -13.94 -14.75
N LEU A 163 -6.90 -12.96 -15.50
CA LEU A 163 -6.55 -13.18 -16.91
C LEU A 163 -5.52 -14.31 -17.06
N PHE A 164 -4.52 -14.35 -16.17
CA PHE A 164 -3.57 -15.45 -16.12
C PHE A 164 -4.24 -16.78 -15.78
N ASP A 165 -5.12 -16.83 -14.82
CA ASP A 165 -5.82 -18.04 -14.40
C ASP A 165 -6.73 -18.59 -15.52
N TYR A 166 -7.56 -17.75 -16.12
CA TYR A 166 -8.40 -18.13 -17.24
C TYR A 166 -7.59 -18.63 -18.44
N GLY A 167 -6.52 -17.93 -18.80
CA GLY A 167 -5.62 -18.35 -19.88
C GLY A 167 -4.94 -19.70 -19.58
N TYR A 168 -4.51 -19.92 -18.33
CA TYR A 168 -3.93 -21.18 -17.90
C TYR A 168 -4.92 -22.34 -18.01
N HIS A 169 -6.16 -22.14 -17.61
CA HIS A 169 -7.22 -23.14 -17.73
C HIS A 169 -7.53 -23.46 -19.19
N LEU A 170 -7.60 -22.47 -20.07
CA LEU A 170 -7.83 -22.68 -21.50
C LEU A 170 -6.72 -23.52 -22.13
N LEU A 171 -5.45 -23.29 -21.73
CA LEU A 171 -4.31 -24.06 -22.23
C LEU A 171 -4.28 -25.50 -21.72
N THR A 172 -4.68 -25.74 -20.48
CA THR A 172 -4.70 -27.07 -19.88
C THR A 172 -5.87 -27.90 -20.36
N CYS A 173 -7.08 -27.33 -20.45
CA CYS A 173 -8.26 -28.01 -20.97
C CYS A 173 -8.07 -28.47 -22.43
N ARG A 174 -7.40 -27.67 -23.30
CA ARG A 174 -7.07 -28.09 -24.67
C ARG A 174 -6.18 -29.33 -24.73
N LYS A 175 -5.35 -29.57 -23.70
CA LYS A 175 -4.43 -30.72 -23.67
C LYS A 175 -5.16 -32.01 -23.30
N GLU A 176 -6.09 -31.96 -22.37
CA GLU A 176 -6.92 -33.09 -21.94
C GLU A 176 -7.88 -33.55 -23.05
N TYR A 177 -8.43 -32.60 -23.80
CA TYR A 177 -9.30 -32.91 -24.96
C TYR A 177 -8.56 -33.62 -26.11
N ARG A 178 -7.23 -33.48 -26.19
CA ARG A 178 -6.40 -34.07 -27.25
C ARG A 178 -5.78 -35.43 -26.86
N SER A 179 -5.76 -35.77 -25.58
CA SER A 179 -5.33 -37.11 -25.10
C SER A 179 -6.56 -38.00 -24.97
N ARG A 180 -6.75 -38.89 -25.95
CA ARG A 180 -7.87 -39.85 -26.04
C ARG A 180 -7.94 -40.89 -24.92
N ASP A 181 -7.13 -40.78 -23.86
CA ASP A 181 -7.02 -41.76 -22.78
C ASP A 181 -7.63 -41.32 -21.46
N VAL A 182 -8.54 -40.36 -21.45
CA VAL A 182 -9.29 -40.02 -20.23
C VAL A 182 -10.59 -40.85 -20.25
N LYS A 183 -10.57 -41.97 -19.54
CA LYS A 183 -11.77 -42.63 -19.09
C LYS A 183 -12.60 -41.58 -18.34
N ALA A 184 -13.81 -41.39 -18.80
CA ALA A 184 -14.77 -40.39 -18.37
C ALA A 184 -14.89 -40.27 -16.86
N GLU A 185 -14.21 -39.30 -16.26
CA GLU A 185 -14.77 -38.58 -15.12
C GLU A 185 -15.86 -37.67 -15.70
N GLY A 186 -17.09 -37.97 -15.37
CA GLY A 186 -18.26 -37.52 -16.06
C GLY A 186 -18.40 -36.00 -16.15
N LEU A 187 -19.32 -35.56 -17.01
CA LEU A 187 -19.80 -34.18 -17.22
C LEU A 187 -19.86 -33.27 -15.97
N ASN A 188 -19.99 -33.87 -14.80
CA ASN A 188 -20.00 -33.19 -13.50
C ASN A 188 -18.66 -32.52 -13.13
N GLY A 189 -17.51 -33.02 -13.59
CA GLY A 189 -16.20 -32.43 -13.32
C GLY A 189 -16.01 -31.06 -13.95
N LYS A 190 -16.38 -30.90 -15.24
CA LYS A 190 -16.21 -29.65 -15.98
C LYS A 190 -17.11 -28.49 -15.46
N TRP A 191 -18.36 -28.81 -15.12
CA TRP A 191 -19.29 -27.82 -14.54
C TRP A 191 -18.85 -27.40 -13.12
N SER A 192 -18.34 -28.32 -12.36
CA SER A 192 -17.82 -28.07 -11.04
C SER A 192 -16.58 -27.17 -11.07
N ASP A 193 -15.68 -27.28 -12.06
CA ASP A 193 -14.51 -26.39 -12.22
C ASP A 193 -14.90 -24.99 -12.64
N ARG A 194 -15.89 -24.84 -13.50
CA ARG A 194 -16.44 -23.53 -13.86
C ARG A 194 -17.06 -22.80 -12.67
N ARG A 195 -17.82 -23.53 -11.83
CA ARG A 195 -18.38 -22.96 -10.58
C ARG A 195 -17.29 -22.53 -9.60
N ALA A 196 -16.25 -23.34 -9.46
CA ALA A 196 -15.13 -23.01 -8.58
C ALA A 196 -14.35 -21.79 -9.11
N LEU A 197 -14.10 -21.72 -10.41
CA LEU A 197 -13.44 -20.57 -11.04
C LEU A 197 -14.32 -19.30 -10.93
N PHE A 198 -15.62 -19.43 -11.08
CA PHE A 198 -16.55 -18.33 -10.83
C PHE A 198 -16.47 -17.84 -9.37
N ALA A 199 -16.42 -18.76 -8.40
CA ALA A 199 -16.27 -18.41 -6.99
C ALA A 199 -14.92 -17.68 -6.73
N VAL A 200 -13.82 -18.14 -7.35
CA VAL A 200 -12.51 -17.46 -7.29
C VAL A 200 -12.60 -16.02 -7.81
N THR A 201 -13.35 -15.82 -8.90
CA THR A 201 -13.56 -14.48 -9.50
C THR A 201 -14.46 -13.60 -8.63
N LEU A 202 -15.48 -14.18 -8.00
CA LEU A 202 -16.45 -13.45 -7.20
C LEU A 202 -15.85 -12.94 -5.87
N MET A 203 -14.97 -13.72 -5.24
CA MET A 203 -14.40 -13.38 -3.93
C MET A 203 -13.70 -12.01 -3.86
N PRO A 204 -12.78 -11.63 -4.75
CA PRO A 204 -12.17 -10.31 -4.72
C PRO A 204 -13.19 -9.19 -4.95
N VAL A 205 -14.20 -9.41 -5.80
CA VAL A 205 -15.26 -8.44 -6.07
C VAL A 205 -16.09 -8.19 -4.81
N VAL A 206 -16.54 -9.25 -4.15
CA VAL A 206 -17.33 -9.15 -2.90
C VAL A 206 -16.50 -8.50 -1.80
N SER A 207 -15.23 -8.88 -1.65
CA SER A 207 -14.34 -8.33 -0.63
C SER A 207 -14.12 -6.83 -0.82
N LEU A 208 -13.84 -6.40 -2.04
CA LEU A 208 -13.66 -4.99 -2.35
C LEU A 208 -14.96 -4.20 -2.19
N ALA A 209 -16.09 -4.73 -2.69
CA ALA A 209 -17.39 -4.09 -2.57
C ALA A 209 -17.82 -3.94 -1.10
N SER A 210 -17.55 -4.94 -0.27
CA SER A 210 -17.81 -4.89 1.18
C SER A 210 -17.02 -3.74 1.83
N TRP A 211 -15.72 -3.63 1.53
CA TRP A 211 -14.88 -2.55 2.05
C TRP A 211 -15.33 -1.16 1.57
N LEU A 212 -15.59 -1.00 0.27
CA LEU A 212 -16.07 0.27 -0.28
C LEU A 212 -17.43 0.68 0.29
N SER A 213 -18.32 -0.30 0.54
CA SER A 213 -19.58 -0.04 1.22
C SER A 213 -19.35 0.47 2.65
N PHE A 214 -18.45 -0.15 3.40
CA PHE A 214 -18.06 0.33 4.72
C PHE A 214 -17.51 1.76 4.68
N CYS A 215 -16.64 2.07 3.72
CA CYS A 215 -16.11 3.42 3.52
C CYS A 215 -17.22 4.45 3.23
N LEU A 216 -18.17 4.09 2.38
CA LEU A 216 -19.30 4.95 2.03
C LEU A 216 -20.18 5.26 3.27
N PHE A 217 -20.55 4.23 4.04
CA PHE A 217 -21.36 4.40 5.25
C PHE A 217 -20.64 5.24 6.31
N ASN A 218 -19.32 5.10 6.44
CA ASN A 218 -18.52 5.83 7.42
C ASN A 218 -17.94 7.14 6.89
N ARG A 219 -18.39 7.60 5.71
CA ARG A 219 -17.96 8.88 5.12
C ARG A 219 -16.44 9.04 5.06
N ARG A 220 -15.74 7.95 4.72
CA ARG A 220 -14.30 7.97 4.53
C ARG A 220 -13.94 8.63 3.21
N VAL A 221 -12.86 9.41 3.22
CA VAL A 221 -12.35 10.06 2.00
C VAL A 221 -11.88 8.98 1.01
N ALA A 222 -12.25 9.13 -0.26
CA ALA A 222 -11.94 8.20 -1.34
C ALA A 222 -11.19 8.94 -2.46
N LYS A 223 -9.87 9.11 -2.30
CA LYS A 223 -9.05 9.86 -3.26
C LYS A 223 -9.13 9.25 -4.67
N LEU A 224 -8.94 7.94 -4.80
CA LEU A 224 -8.97 7.25 -6.09
C LEU A 224 -10.39 7.26 -6.71
N THR A 225 -11.39 6.87 -5.92
CA THR A 225 -12.79 6.83 -6.36
C THR A 225 -13.32 8.23 -6.65
N GLY A 226 -12.97 9.23 -5.82
CA GLY A 226 -13.32 10.63 -6.03
C GLY A 226 -12.74 11.19 -7.34
N THR A 227 -11.48 10.87 -7.66
CA THR A 227 -10.86 11.24 -8.93
C THR A 227 -11.56 10.58 -10.11
N ALA A 228 -11.90 9.30 -10.02
CA ALA A 228 -12.63 8.59 -11.07
C ALA A 228 -14.01 9.20 -11.34
N VAL A 229 -14.73 9.62 -10.29
CA VAL A 229 -16.02 10.33 -10.42
C VAL A 229 -15.84 11.67 -11.11
N LYS A 230 -14.86 12.48 -10.69
CA LYS A 230 -14.55 13.77 -11.34
C LYS A 230 -14.17 13.62 -12.81
N MET A 231 -13.39 12.57 -13.14
CA MET A 231 -13.08 12.23 -14.54
C MET A 231 -14.35 11.95 -15.35
N ALA A 232 -15.23 11.10 -14.81
CA ALA A 232 -16.49 10.74 -15.47
C ALA A 232 -17.43 11.93 -15.62
N ALA A 233 -17.41 12.88 -14.69
CA ALA A 233 -18.19 14.12 -14.74
C ALA A 233 -17.57 15.21 -15.65
N GLY A 234 -16.34 15.03 -16.15
CA GLY A 234 -15.63 16.03 -16.92
C GLY A 234 -15.14 17.23 -16.10
N GLU A 235 -15.08 17.08 -14.77
CA GLU A 235 -14.69 18.14 -13.82
C GLU A 235 -13.20 18.14 -13.49
N MET A 236 -12.39 17.36 -14.21
CA MET A 236 -10.96 17.31 -13.95
C MET A 236 -10.24 18.57 -14.45
N HIS A 237 -9.52 19.19 -13.53
CA HIS A 237 -8.56 20.23 -13.88
C HIS A 237 -7.30 19.58 -14.46
N ILE A 238 -6.98 19.91 -15.71
CA ILE A 238 -5.77 19.44 -16.38
C ILE A 238 -4.71 20.55 -16.24
N PRO A 239 -3.60 20.30 -15.50
CA PRO A 239 -2.53 21.27 -15.37
C PRO A 239 -1.85 21.58 -16.70
N ALA A 240 -1.33 22.80 -16.85
CA ALA A 240 -0.62 23.23 -18.07
C ALA A 240 0.67 22.41 -18.34
N TYR A 241 1.26 21.79 -17.32
CA TYR A 241 2.51 21.01 -17.42
C TYR A 241 2.31 19.51 -17.73
N GLN A 242 1.20 19.11 -18.34
CA GLN A 242 0.96 17.70 -18.71
C GLN A 242 2.05 17.12 -19.63
N GLU A 243 2.53 17.90 -20.59
CA GLU A 243 3.60 17.48 -21.49
C GLU A 243 4.90 17.21 -20.72
N GLU A 244 5.22 18.06 -19.74
CA GLU A 244 6.36 17.87 -18.85
C GLU A 244 6.22 16.60 -18.01
N MET A 245 5.02 16.29 -17.53
CA MET A 245 4.72 15.06 -16.79
C MET A 245 4.94 13.81 -17.66
N VAL A 246 4.48 13.82 -18.93
CA VAL A 246 4.74 12.73 -19.87
C VAL A 246 6.23 12.54 -20.11
N ASN A 247 6.95 13.65 -20.35
CA ASN A 247 8.39 13.62 -20.59
C ASN A 247 9.15 13.11 -19.37
N ALA A 248 8.77 13.54 -18.15
CA ALA A 248 9.33 13.05 -16.90
C ALA A 248 9.09 11.54 -16.73
N PHE A 249 7.87 11.07 -17.01
CA PHE A 249 7.53 9.65 -16.96
C PHE A 249 8.34 8.81 -17.95
N VAL A 250 8.38 9.21 -19.22
CA VAL A 250 9.13 8.48 -20.26
C VAL A 250 10.62 8.45 -19.93
N ASN A 251 11.17 9.58 -19.51
CA ASN A 251 12.57 9.67 -19.09
C ASN A 251 12.86 8.75 -17.91
N ALA A 252 12.03 8.77 -16.87
CA ALA A 252 12.19 7.89 -15.70
C ALA A 252 11.98 6.41 -16.04
N PHE A 253 11.07 6.08 -16.96
CA PHE A 253 10.83 4.70 -17.37
C PHE A 253 12.00 4.09 -18.15
N VAL A 254 12.69 4.89 -18.97
CA VAL A 254 13.72 4.43 -19.91
C VAL A 254 15.14 4.69 -19.42
N ASN A 255 15.38 5.80 -18.73
CA ASN A 255 16.73 6.26 -18.43
C ASN A 255 17.36 5.52 -17.23
N TRP A 256 18.40 4.76 -17.50
CA TRP A 256 19.11 3.95 -16.51
C TRP A 256 19.88 4.75 -15.45
N PRO A 257 20.55 5.89 -15.77
CA PRO A 257 21.26 6.67 -14.75
C PRO A 257 20.39 7.23 -13.62
N LEU A 258 19.07 7.32 -13.80
CA LEU A 258 18.14 7.75 -12.75
C LEU A 258 17.97 6.67 -11.68
N HIS A 259 18.13 5.41 -12.05
CA HIS A 259 17.93 4.23 -11.20
C HIS A 259 19.26 3.71 -10.71
N LYS A 260 19.94 4.50 -9.89
CA LYS A 260 21.20 4.07 -9.25
C LYS A 260 20.92 3.00 -8.19
N TRP A 261 20.38 1.90 -8.61
CA TRP A 261 20.33 0.72 -7.79
C TRP A 261 21.75 0.23 -7.62
N LYS A 262 22.28 0.43 -6.49
CA LYS A 262 23.65 0.15 -6.09
C LYS A 262 23.93 -1.35 -6.15
N THR A 263 23.62 -1.96 -7.30
CA THR A 263 23.96 -3.32 -7.64
C THR A 263 25.44 -3.39 -7.97
N ILE A 264 26.02 -4.57 -7.85
CA ILE A 264 27.45 -4.79 -8.18
C ILE A 264 27.73 -4.46 -9.65
N ALA A 265 26.74 -4.54 -10.52
CA ALA A 265 27.00 -4.60 -11.95
C ALA A 265 26.27 -3.55 -12.83
N VAL A 266 25.04 -3.16 -12.56
CA VAL A 266 24.24 -2.41 -13.55
C VAL A 266 23.21 -1.52 -12.90
N ASP A 267 23.10 -0.27 -13.35
CA ASP A 267 21.93 0.57 -13.10
C ASP A 267 20.78 0.06 -13.97
N LEU A 268 19.61 -0.17 -13.38
CA LEU A 268 18.44 -0.72 -14.06
C LEU A 268 17.30 0.29 -14.06
N SER A 269 16.67 0.48 -15.21
CA SER A 269 15.40 1.21 -15.33
C SER A 269 14.21 0.25 -15.28
N PRO A 270 12.97 0.74 -15.03
CA PRO A 270 11.78 -0.09 -15.12
C PRO A 270 11.65 -0.82 -16.46
N LEU A 271 12.00 -0.16 -17.57
CA LEU A 271 12.05 -0.79 -18.89
C LEU A 271 13.07 -1.92 -18.95
N SER A 272 14.26 -1.73 -18.39
CA SER A 272 15.29 -2.77 -18.38
C SER A 272 14.87 -3.99 -17.56
N LEU A 273 14.23 -3.79 -16.40
CA LEU A 273 13.65 -4.88 -15.61
C LEU A 273 12.54 -5.62 -16.39
N TYR A 274 11.67 -4.88 -17.02
CA TYR A 274 10.62 -5.47 -17.88
C TYR A 274 11.22 -6.35 -18.96
N LEU A 275 12.24 -5.87 -19.66
CA LEU A 275 12.95 -6.65 -20.68
C LEU A 275 13.70 -7.85 -20.08
N LEU A 276 14.31 -7.69 -18.90
CA LEU A 276 15.00 -8.79 -18.21
C LEU A 276 14.04 -9.92 -17.80
N LEU A 277 12.81 -9.64 -17.43
CA LEU A 277 11.80 -10.66 -17.18
C LEU A 277 11.50 -11.46 -18.46
N LEU A 278 11.42 -10.82 -19.62
CA LEU A 278 11.24 -11.48 -20.90
C LEU A 278 12.48 -12.31 -21.30
N VAL A 279 13.68 -11.78 -21.03
CA VAL A 279 14.94 -12.55 -21.20
C VAL A 279 14.93 -13.78 -20.29
N PHE A 280 14.45 -13.67 -19.06
CA PHE A 280 14.33 -14.82 -18.17
C PHE A 280 13.41 -15.90 -18.76
N VAL A 281 12.25 -15.53 -19.30
CA VAL A 281 11.36 -16.47 -20.02
C VAL A 281 12.10 -17.14 -21.18
N PHE A 282 12.86 -16.37 -21.97
CA PHE A 282 13.66 -16.91 -23.08
C PHE A 282 14.73 -17.89 -22.59
N MET A 283 15.42 -17.59 -21.48
CA MET A 283 16.39 -18.50 -20.88
C MET A 283 15.74 -19.80 -20.42
N LEU A 284 14.57 -19.74 -19.78
CA LEU A 284 13.82 -20.94 -19.38
C LEU A 284 13.43 -21.80 -20.61
N TYR A 285 13.11 -21.15 -21.72
CA TYR A 285 12.86 -21.85 -22.98
C TYR A 285 14.15 -22.47 -23.57
N LYS A 286 15.23 -21.69 -23.65
CA LYS A 286 16.52 -22.15 -24.22
C LYS A 286 17.09 -23.35 -23.45
N PHE A 287 16.98 -23.32 -22.11
CA PHE A 287 17.43 -24.43 -21.27
C PHE A 287 16.40 -25.57 -21.12
N LYS A 288 15.35 -25.59 -21.98
CA LYS A 288 14.30 -26.62 -22.03
C LYS A 288 13.54 -26.84 -20.71
N ILE A 289 13.51 -25.84 -19.85
CA ILE A 289 12.65 -25.80 -18.67
C ILE A 289 11.21 -25.50 -19.11
N PHE A 290 11.04 -24.56 -20.04
CA PHE A 290 9.80 -24.31 -20.75
C PHE A 290 9.77 -25.02 -22.10
N ASN A 291 8.58 -25.50 -22.48
CA ASN A 291 8.29 -25.79 -23.89
C ASN A 291 7.79 -24.51 -24.58
N ARG A 292 7.74 -24.50 -25.92
CA ARG A 292 7.34 -23.34 -26.73
C ARG A 292 6.01 -22.75 -26.31
N ARG A 293 4.99 -23.58 -26.06
CA ARG A 293 3.65 -23.10 -25.67
C ARG A 293 3.67 -22.35 -24.33
N LYS A 294 4.39 -22.90 -23.34
CA LYS A 294 4.50 -22.30 -22.03
C LYS A 294 5.30 -21.01 -22.08
N ALA A 295 6.40 -20.98 -22.84
CA ALA A 295 7.19 -19.77 -23.06
C ALA A 295 6.35 -18.68 -23.73
N CYS A 296 5.60 -19.01 -24.79
CA CYS A 296 4.72 -18.05 -25.45
C CYS A 296 3.60 -17.55 -24.52
N TYR A 297 3.03 -18.42 -23.69
CA TYR A 297 1.96 -18.03 -22.77
C TYR A 297 2.47 -17.12 -21.66
N VAL A 298 3.51 -17.54 -20.91
CA VAL A 298 4.04 -16.76 -19.80
C VAL A 298 4.70 -15.48 -20.32
N GLY A 299 5.47 -15.57 -21.41
CA GLY A 299 6.10 -14.39 -22.03
C GLY A 299 5.08 -13.41 -22.58
N GLY A 300 4.06 -13.90 -23.28
CA GLY A 300 2.96 -13.06 -23.80
C GLY A 300 2.16 -12.41 -22.67
N PHE A 301 1.88 -13.15 -21.60
CA PHE A 301 1.22 -12.59 -20.42
C PHE A 301 2.04 -11.48 -19.79
N LEU A 302 3.35 -11.70 -19.52
CA LEU A 302 4.21 -10.68 -18.95
C LEU A 302 4.36 -9.47 -19.89
N ALA A 303 4.50 -9.71 -21.20
CA ALA A 303 4.61 -8.63 -22.18
C ALA A 303 3.35 -7.75 -22.18
N VAL A 304 2.16 -8.35 -22.25
CA VAL A 304 0.91 -7.60 -22.31
C VAL A 304 0.58 -6.95 -20.97
N SER A 305 0.69 -7.69 -19.86
CA SER A 305 0.38 -7.12 -18.54
C SER A 305 1.32 -5.98 -18.14
N GLY A 306 2.61 -6.08 -18.48
CA GLY A 306 3.57 -5.00 -18.27
C GLY A 306 3.25 -3.76 -19.10
N ALA A 307 3.02 -3.93 -20.41
CA ALA A 307 2.67 -2.80 -21.29
C ALA A 307 1.38 -2.09 -20.80
N VAL A 308 0.33 -2.87 -20.51
CA VAL A 308 -0.94 -2.30 -20.01
C VAL A 308 -0.75 -1.63 -18.65
N PHE A 309 -0.01 -2.25 -17.74
CA PHE A 309 0.23 -1.66 -16.41
C PHE A 309 0.97 -0.32 -16.50
N TYR A 310 2.08 -0.24 -17.24
CA TYR A 310 2.83 1.02 -17.35
C TYR A 310 2.05 2.11 -18.09
N SER A 311 1.13 1.72 -19.00
CA SER A 311 0.18 2.68 -19.59
C SER A 311 -0.82 3.20 -18.56
N ILE A 312 -1.35 2.34 -17.69
CA ILE A 312 -2.22 2.75 -16.56
C ILE A 312 -1.44 3.63 -15.59
N ASN A 313 -0.18 3.31 -15.31
CA ASN A 313 0.67 4.10 -14.42
C ASN A 313 0.90 5.51 -14.97
N LEU A 314 1.24 5.65 -16.27
CA LEU A 314 1.31 6.96 -16.93
C LEU A 314 -0.02 7.71 -16.81
N LEU A 315 -1.14 7.06 -17.12
CA LEU A 315 -2.46 7.69 -17.00
C LEU A 315 -2.74 8.18 -15.56
N SER A 316 -2.30 7.41 -14.56
CA SER A 316 -2.44 7.81 -13.14
C SER A 316 -1.66 9.08 -12.82
N HIS A 317 -0.46 9.27 -13.39
CA HIS A 317 0.30 10.52 -13.22
C HIS A 317 -0.34 11.70 -13.94
N LEU A 318 -1.05 11.46 -15.03
CA LEU A 318 -1.78 12.51 -15.76
C LEU A 318 -3.15 12.84 -15.16
N THR A 319 -3.62 12.06 -14.18
CA THR A 319 -4.95 12.20 -13.60
C THR A 319 -4.93 12.31 -12.09
N ILE A 320 -4.66 11.22 -11.38
CA ILE A 320 -4.72 11.13 -9.91
C ILE A 320 -3.63 12.00 -9.27
N PHE A 321 -2.44 11.97 -9.86
CA PHE A 321 -1.26 12.69 -9.38
C PHE A 321 -0.96 13.94 -10.21
N ALA A 322 -1.90 14.39 -11.04
CA ALA A 322 -1.68 15.48 -12.00
C ALA A 322 -1.19 16.78 -11.35
N VAL A 323 -1.63 17.07 -10.11
CA VAL A 323 -1.26 18.28 -9.36
C VAL A 323 0.00 18.12 -8.50
N GLU A 324 0.57 16.93 -8.45
CA GLU A 324 1.72 16.63 -7.59
C GLU A 324 3.03 16.92 -8.32
N THR A 325 3.53 18.15 -8.18
CA THR A 325 4.75 18.65 -8.87
C THR A 325 6.03 17.89 -8.51
N GLN A 326 6.04 17.12 -7.41
CA GLN A 326 7.16 16.25 -7.06
C GLN A 326 7.50 15.23 -8.16
N TYR A 327 6.51 14.81 -8.96
CA TYR A 327 6.72 13.89 -10.07
C TYR A 327 7.31 14.52 -11.34
N LEU A 328 7.41 15.83 -11.40
CA LEU A 328 8.21 16.51 -12.42
C LEU A 328 9.73 16.37 -12.14
N GLN A 329 10.08 16.01 -10.90
CA GLN A 329 11.46 15.75 -10.53
C GLN A 329 11.87 14.32 -10.93
N PRO A 330 13.06 14.13 -11.56
CA PRO A 330 13.47 12.84 -12.12
C PRO A 330 13.42 11.69 -11.10
N PHE A 331 13.95 11.90 -9.90
CA PHE A 331 13.97 10.86 -8.87
C PHE A 331 12.61 10.60 -8.24
N GLY A 332 11.76 11.61 -8.11
CA GLY A 332 10.39 11.44 -7.62
C GLY A 332 9.57 10.57 -8.56
N MET A 333 9.65 10.83 -9.86
CA MET A 333 8.99 10.03 -10.89
C MET A 333 9.55 8.60 -10.94
N ALA A 334 10.89 8.44 -10.92
CA ALA A 334 11.54 7.14 -10.96
C ALA A 334 11.10 6.25 -9.78
N SER A 335 11.17 6.77 -8.55
CA SER A 335 10.73 6.07 -7.34
C SER A 335 9.25 5.70 -7.39
N SER A 336 8.40 6.57 -7.92
CA SER A 336 6.96 6.28 -8.10
C SER A 336 6.73 5.11 -9.05
N ILE A 337 7.37 5.12 -10.23
CA ILE A 337 7.22 4.06 -11.24
C ILE A 337 7.71 2.72 -10.69
N GLU A 338 8.84 2.69 -9.98
CA GLU A 338 9.41 1.48 -9.39
C GLU A 338 8.51 0.92 -8.30
N ARG A 339 8.05 1.75 -7.37
CA ARG A 339 7.20 1.35 -6.26
C ARG A 339 5.87 0.78 -6.76
N TYR A 340 5.17 1.49 -7.64
CA TYR A 340 3.91 1.00 -8.19
C TYR A 340 4.09 -0.19 -9.15
N GLY A 341 5.24 -0.31 -9.79
CA GLY A 341 5.63 -1.43 -10.65
C GLY A 341 6.07 -2.69 -9.90
N ALA A 342 6.29 -2.61 -8.58
CA ALA A 342 6.77 -3.74 -7.77
C ALA A 342 5.92 -5.03 -7.93
N PRO A 343 4.59 -5.00 -7.96
CA PRO A 343 3.82 -6.22 -8.20
C PRO A 343 4.10 -6.85 -9.57
N PHE A 344 4.36 -6.06 -10.61
CA PHE A 344 4.75 -6.60 -11.90
C PHE A 344 6.14 -7.24 -11.85
N THR A 345 7.14 -6.53 -11.33
CA THR A 345 8.54 -6.97 -11.31
C THR A 345 8.75 -8.14 -10.35
N ILE A 346 8.36 -7.98 -9.08
CA ILE A 346 8.51 -9.00 -8.04
C ILE A 346 7.54 -10.17 -8.30
N GLY A 347 6.28 -9.90 -8.63
CA GLY A 347 5.29 -10.94 -8.93
C GLY A 347 5.67 -11.76 -10.16
N GLY A 348 6.15 -11.11 -11.22
CA GLY A 348 6.68 -11.77 -12.42
C GLY A 348 7.90 -12.62 -12.13
N LEU A 349 8.85 -12.07 -11.38
CA LEU A 349 10.05 -12.79 -10.94
C LEU A 349 9.68 -14.01 -10.06
N TYR A 350 8.71 -13.86 -9.16
CA TYR A 350 8.21 -14.95 -8.32
C TYR A 350 7.69 -16.11 -9.18
N LEU A 351 6.84 -15.82 -10.16
CA LEU A 351 6.33 -16.82 -11.08
C LEU A 351 7.46 -17.52 -11.86
N LEU A 352 8.42 -16.76 -12.36
CA LEU A 352 9.55 -17.31 -13.12
C LEU A 352 10.49 -18.15 -12.26
N ALA A 353 10.79 -17.69 -11.05
CA ALA A 353 11.59 -18.44 -10.08
C ALA A 353 10.92 -19.77 -9.68
N PHE A 354 9.60 -19.74 -9.45
CA PHE A 354 8.83 -20.97 -9.23
C PHE A 354 9.00 -21.98 -10.36
N TYR A 355 8.83 -21.55 -11.59
CA TYR A 355 8.99 -22.43 -12.74
C TYR A 355 10.44 -22.89 -12.95
N ALA A 356 11.41 -22.02 -12.71
CA ALA A 356 12.82 -22.33 -12.80
C ALA A 356 13.19 -23.48 -11.84
N MET A 357 12.78 -23.36 -10.59
CA MET A 357 13.12 -24.34 -9.56
C MET A 357 12.30 -25.62 -9.61
N LYS A 358 11.04 -25.57 -10.08
CA LYS A 358 10.15 -26.74 -10.24
C LYS A 358 10.43 -27.53 -11.53
N GLY A 359 11.21 -26.97 -12.45
CA GLY A 359 11.46 -27.52 -13.77
C GLY A 359 12.22 -28.86 -13.79
N ARG A 360 12.41 -29.43 -15.00
CA ARG A 360 13.16 -30.68 -15.20
C ARG A 360 14.65 -30.58 -14.86
N ARG A 361 15.21 -29.37 -14.87
CA ARG A 361 16.61 -29.04 -14.57
C ARG A 361 16.70 -28.06 -13.41
N PRO A 362 16.35 -28.49 -12.18
CA PRO A 362 16.20 -27.56 -11.05
C PRO A 362 17.48 -26.83 -10.68
N ALA A 363 18.66 -27.47 -10.83
CA ALA A 363 19.95 -26.81 -10.59
C ALA A 363 20.20 -25.65 -11.56
N VAL A 364 19.96 -25.89 -12.86
CA VAL A 364 20.07 -24.83 -13.90
C VAL A 364 19.06 -23.71 -13.64
N GLY A 365 17.82 -24.08 -13.31
CA GLY A 365 16.80 -23.10 -12.95
C GLY A 365 17.18 -22.26 -11.73
N ALA A 366 17.74 -22.88 -10.69
CA ALA A 366 18.23 -22.19 -9.52
C ALA A 366 19.39 -21.21 -9.85
N LEU A 367 20.32 -21.61 -10.70
CA LEU A 367 21.42 -20.73 -11.16
C LEU A 367 20.88 -19.52 -11.95
N ILE A 368 19.93 -19.72 -12.87
CA ILE A 368 19.31 -18.61 -13.61
C ILE A 368 18.60 -17.67 -12.64
N CYS A 369 17.86 -18.21 -11.67
CA CYS A 369 17.15 -17.45 -10.67
C CYS A 369 18.11 -16.62 -9.80
N MET A 370 19.19 -17.25 -9.29
CA MET A 370 20.21 -16.55 -8.52
C MET A 370 20.89 -15.45 -9.34
N ALA A 371 21.28 -15.73 -10.58
CA ALA A 371 21.91 -14.75 -11.44
C ALA A 371 20.99 -13.52 -11.65
N PHE A 372 19.69 -13.76 -11.87
CA PHE A 372 18.73 -12.67 -12.00
C PHE A 372 18.63 -11.85 -10.72
N ILE A 373 18.42 -12.48 -9.56
CA ILE A 373 18.31 -11.80 -8.26
C ILE A 373 19.60 -11.02 -7.97
N LEU A 374 20.77 -11.64 -8.18
CA LEU A 374 22.04 -11.00 -7.94
C LEU A 374 22.31 -9.79 -8.84
N LEU A 375 21.79 -9.81 -10.09
CA LEU A 375 21.91 -8.67 -11.02
C LEU A 375 20.96 -7.53 -10.69
N THR A 376 19.82 -7.83 -10.06
CA THR A 376 18.72 -6.86 -9.85
C THR A 376 18.57 -6.37 -8.42
N THR A 377 19.40 -6.84 -7.49
CA THR A 377 19.31 -6.49 -6.07
C THR A 377 20.05 -5.19 -5.76
N ASP A 378 19.42 -4.32 -5.00
CA ASP A 378 20.09 -3.20 -4.33
C ASP A 378 20.83 -3.69 -3.06
N TYR A 379 22.09 -3.99 -3.23
CA TYR A 379 22.94 -4.51 -2.15
C TYR A 379 23.22 -3.49 -1.05
N LYS A 380 23.31 -2.22 -1.40
CA LYS A 380 23.58 -1.18 -0.38
C LYS A 380 22.43 -1.12 0.59
N SER A 381 21.23 -1.06 0.11
CA SER A 381 20.06 -1.01 0.97
C SER A 381 19.85 -2.34 1.71
N ALA A 382 20.07 -3.49 1.06
CA ALA A 382 20.03 -4.79 1.74
C ALA A 382 21.05 -4.86 2.89
N TYR A 383 22.27 -4.36 2.66
CA TYR A 383 23.31 -4.29 3.70
C TYR A 383 22.94 -3.30 4.81
N GLN A 384 22.47 -2.10 4.47
CA GLN A 384 22.04 -1.10 5.45
C GLN A 384 20.87 -1.60 6.31
N GLY A 385 19.91 -2.31 5.71
CA GLY A 385 18.79 -2.92 6.44
C GLY A 385 19.24 -3.98 7.45
N LEU A 386 20.38 -4.64 7.21
CA LEU A 386 20.91 -5.65 8.12
C LEU A 386 21.83 -5.09 9.21
N THR A 387 22.56 -4.03 8.92
CA THR A 387 23.64 -3.54 9.79
C THR A 387 23.37 -2.17 10.39
N GLY A 388 22.67 -1.30 9.68
CA GLY A 388 22.41 0.10 10.06
C GLY A 388 21.00 0.34 10.62
N TYR A 389 20.24 -0.71 10.96
CA TYR A 389 18.85 -0.56 11.41
C TYR A 389 18.73 0.23 12.73
N LYS A 390 19.70 0.11 13.61
CA LYS A 390 19.68 0.80 14.90
C LYS A 390 19.91 2.30 14.72
N GLU A 391 20.95 2.67 13.98
CA GLU A 391 21.24 4.07 13.67
C GLU A 391 20.10 4.73 12.90
N ALA A 392 19.46 4.00 11.98
CA ALA A 392 18.30 4.49 11.26
C ALA A 392 17.07 4.70 12.16
N ALA A 393 16.84 3.79 13.12
CA ALA A 393 15.76 3.90 14.08
C ALA A 393 15.99 5.07 15.05
N ASP A 394 17.21 5.21 15.58
CA ASP A 394 17.58 6.31 16.47
C ASP A 394 17.44 7.68 15.76
N ALA A 395 17.90 7.78 14.50
CA ALA A 395 17.77 8.99 13.70
C ALA A 395 16.29 9.35 13.42
N GLU A 396 15.43 8.36 13.19
CA GLU A 396 14.01 8.59 12.97
C GLU A 396 13.31 9.03 14.27
N LEU A 397 13.68 8.49 15.42
CA LEU A 397 13.15 8.93 16.71
C LEU A 397 13.50 10.39 17.01
N VAL A 398 14.75 10.79 16.73
CA VAL A 398 15.18 12.20 16.85
C VAL A 398 14.36 13.09 15.93
N ARG A 399 14.24 12.73 14.66
CA ARG A 399 13.45 13.47 13.67
C ARG A 399 11.99 13.62 14.09
N ARG A 400 11.37 12.56 14.62
CA ARG A 400 10.00 12.62 15.13
C ARG A 400 9.89 13.59 16.30
N GLY A 401 10.85 13.56 17.23
CA GLY A 401 10.90 14.49 18.36
C GLY A 401 11.02 15.95 17.93
N GLU A 402 11.73 16.22 16.83
CA GLU A 402 11.85 17.57 16.26
C GLU A 402 10.57 18.01 15.54
N LEU A 403 9.89 17.10 14.84
CA LEU A 403 8.65 17.38 14.10
C LEU A 403 7.43 17.49 15.02
N VAL A 404 7.37 16.70 16.09
CA VAL A 404 6.37 16.81 17.15
C VAL A 404 6.92 17.73 18.23
N ASP A 405 6.86 19.03 17.96
CA ASP A 405 7.37 20.08 18.83
C ASP A 405 6.63 20.20 20.17
N GLY A 406 7.09 21.13 21.05
CA GLY A 406 6.52 21.29 22.38
C GLY A 406 5.04 21.64 22.38
N GLN A 407 4.56 22.42 21.41
CA GLN A 407 3.15 22.79 21.29
C GLN A 407 2.31 21.59 20.85
N ALA A 408 2.80 20.80 19.88
CA ALA A 408 2.14 19.56 19.49
C ALA A 408 2.12 18.53 20.64
N GLN A 409 3.17 18.48 21.47
CA GLN A 409 3.19 17.62 22.66
C GLN A 409 2.12 18.04 23.68
N GLU A 410 1.93 19.35 23.89
CA GLU A 410 0.85 19.86 24.75
C GLU A 410 -0.53 19.50 24.18
N PHE A 411 -0.72 19.63 22.87
CA PHE A 411 -1.93 19.16 22.21
C PHE A 411 -2.18 17.66 22.46
N LEU A 412 -1.16 16.83 22.25
CA LEU A 412 -1.25 15.38 22.45
C LEU A 412 -1.60 15.00 23.90
N LYS A 413 -1.07 15.73 24.88
CA LYS A 413 -1.44 15.56 26.30
C LYS A 413 -2.91 15.93 26.53
N LYS A 414 -3.39 17.03 25.97
CA LYS A 414 -4.79 17.49 26.14
C LYS A 414 -5.82 16.54 25.55
N ILE A 415 -5.51 15.91 24.41
CA ILE A 415 -6.40 14.91 23.83
C ILE A 415 -6.26 13.52 24.47
N GLY A 416 -5.28 13.29 25.36
CA GLY A 416 -5.01 11.98 25.95
C GLY A 416 -4.58 10.96 24.87
N ALA A 417 -3.60 11.33 24.04
CA ALA A 417 -3.15 10.53 22.93
C ALA A 417 -2.81 9.09 23.34
N GLY A 418 -3.29 8.12 22.55
CA GLY A 418 -3.07 6.69 22.80
C GLY A 418 -4.09 5.99 23.70
N GLY A 419 -5.18 6.64 24.13
CA GLY A 419 -6.15 5.99 25.01
C GLY A 419 -7.52 6.64 25.16
N ASN A 420 -7.74 7.81 24.63
CA ASN A 420 -9.00 8.51 24.83
C ASN A 420 -9.98 8.33 23.65
N GLU A 421 -10.81 7.29 23.72
CA GLU A 421 -11.84 7.00 22.71
C GLU A 421 -12.98 8.03 22.69
N SER A 422 -13.12 8.86 23.73
CA SER A 422 -14.19 9.86 23.83
C SER A 422 -13.98 11.05 22.89
N ILE A 423 -12.74 11.29 22.44
CA ILE A 423 -12.39 12.34 21.48
C ILE A 423 -12.32 11.72 20.08
N GLY A 424 -13.36 11.92 19.29
CA GLY A 424 -13.45 11.34 17.94
C GLY A 424 -12.61 12.10 16.92
N ARG A 425 -12.91 13.37 16.68
CA ARG A 425 -12.20 14.22 15.71
C ARG A 425 -11.95 15.61 16.23
N VAL A 426 -10.72 16.08 16.05
CA VAL A 426 -10.25 17.42 16.45
C VAL A 426 -9.86 18.21 15.20
N LEU A 427 -10.29 19.46 15.11
CA LEU A 427 -9.69 20.44 14.19
C LEU A 427 -8.54 21.13 14.94
N TYR A 428 -7.31 20.92 14.43
CA TYR A 428 -6.11 21.53 14.97
C TYR A 428 -5.69 22.71 14.07
N LEU A 429 -5.85 23.93 14.58
CA LEU A 429 -5.50 25.15 13.87
C LEU A 429 -4.11 25.64 14.29
N ARG A 430 -3.25 25.85 13.29
CA ARG A 430 -1.91 26.39 13.44
C ARG A 430 -1.71 27.61 12.54
N ASP A 431 -0.68 28.41 12.82
CA ASP A 431 -0.29 29.53 11.96
C ASP A 431 0.22 29.03 10.60
N GLN A 432 -0.02 29.80 9.54
CA GLN A 432 0.40 29.50 8.17
C GLN A 432 1.91 29.30 8.00
N SER A 433 2.73 29.93 8.85
CA SER A 433 4.19 29.73 8.83
C SER A 433 4.61 28.29 9.04
N ASP A 434 3.69 27.43 9.49
CA ASP A 434 3.94 26.03 9.85
C ASP A 434 3.19 25.03 8.98
N VAL A 435 3.15 25.25 7.68
CA VAL A 435 2.50 24.35 6.71
C VAL A 435 3.40 23.16 6.37
N SER A 436 3.76 22.34 7.35
CA SER A 436 4.46 21.09 7.08
C SER A 436 3.49 19.91 7.15
N TRP A 437 3.03 19.44 5.99
CA TRP A 437 2.22 18.22 5.92
C TRP A 437 2.96 17.00 6.50
N VAL A 438 4.28 16.97 6.46
CA VAL A 438 5.11 15.94 7.10
C VAL A 438 4.95 16.00 8.62
N ARG A 439 5.00 17.19 9.23
CA ARG A 439 4.74 17.38 10.66
C ARG A 439 3.33 16.93 11.03
N ASN A 440 2.33 17.34 10.27
CA ASN A 440 0.94 16.93 10.47
C ASN A 440 0.78 15.41 10.46
N THR A 441 1.51 14.72 9.58
CA THR A 441 1.55 13.26 9.51
C THR A 441 2.03 12.62 10.82
N TYR A 442 3.13 13.11 11.38
CA TYR A 442 3.67 12.58 12.65
C TYR A 442 2.77 12.92 13.84
N ILE A 443 2.22 14.13 13.90
CA ILE A 443 1.25 14.50 14.95
C ILE A 443 0.01 13.62 14.86
N GLY A 444 -0.52 13.38 13.66
CA GLY A 444 -1.68 12.50 13.45
C GLY A 444 -1.40 11.06 13.86
N PHE A 445 -0.21 10.54 13.60
CA PHE A 445 0.20 9.22 14.06
C PHE A 445 0.27 9.15 15.60
N GLU A 446 0.87 10.16 16.25
CA GLU A 446 0.93 10.20 17.70
C GLU A 446 -0.46 10.34 18.32
N ALA A 447 -1.34 11.15 17.73
CA ALA A 447 -2.71 11.36 18.19
C ALA A 447 -3.62 10.12 18.05
N ALA A 448 -3.31 9.21 17.13
CA ALA A 448 -4.17 8.05 16.86
C ALA A 448 -4.50 7.25 18.14
N PRO A 449 -5.77 6.87 18.36
CA PRO A 449 -6.88 6.76 17.40
C PRO A 449 -7.66 8.06 17.13
N VAL A 450 -7.35 9.18 17.77
CA VAL A 450 -8.01 10.46 17.52
C VAL A 450 -7.74 10.93 16.09
N SER A 451 -8.80 11.29 15.38
CA SER A 451 -8.70 11.85 14.03
C SER A 451 -8.35 13.33 14.10
N VAL A 452 -7.22 13.75 13.55
CA VAL A 452 -6.80 15.16 13.55
C VAL A 452 -6.94 15.72 12.14
N MET A 453 -7.74 16.78 12.02
CA MET A 453 -7.83 17.60 10.81
C MET A 453 -7.05 18.89 11.04
N TYR A 454 -6.30 19.31 10.05
CA TYR A 454 -5.43 20.49 10.15
C TYR A 454 -6.02 21.63 9.36
N GLY A 455 -5.97 22.83 9.92
CA GLY A 455 -6.32 24.06 9.24
C GLY A 455 -5.29 25.13 9.53
N ASN A 456 -5.05 25.99 8.53
CA ASN A 456 -4.24 27.17 8.67
C ASN A 456 -5.16 28.37 8.74
N VAL A 457 -4.94 29.21 9.73
CA VAL A 457 -5.67 30.46 9.86
C VAL A 457 -4.82 31.55 9.25
N ASP A 458 -5.29 32.13 8.17
CA ASP A 458 -4.59 33.24 7.53
C ASP A 458 -4.57 34.46 8.47
N ALA A 459 -3.41 35.12 8.55
CA ALA A 459 -3.18 36.22 9.48
C ALA A 459 -4.17 37.37 9.29
N ASP A 460 -4.66 37.58 8.07
CA ASP A 460 -5.40 38.78 7.71
C ASP A 460 -6.92 38.60 7.57
N VAL A 461 -7.46 37.36 7.68
CA VAL A 461 -8.85 37.07 7.28
C VAL A 461 -9.66 36.20 8.25
N VAL A 462 -9.29 36.07 9.53
CA VAL A 462 -10.06 35.25 10.46
C VAL A 462 -11.31 35.96 10.93
N LYS A 463 -12.43 35.62 10.31
CA LYS A 463 -13.77 35.96 10.79
C LYS A 463 -14.37 34.75 11.48
N GLU A 464 -15.27 34.99 12.41
CA GLU A 464 -16.06 33.94 13.09
C GLU A 464 -16.65 32.94 12.10
N GLN A 465 -17.18 33.41 10.96
CA GLN A 465 -17.77 32.54 9.95
C GLN A 465 -16.76 31.59 9.29
N ASP A 466 -15.51 32.00 9.14
CA ASP A 466 -14.44 31.16 8.55
C ASP A 466 -14.09 30.02 9.50
N ILE A 467 -14.06 30.28 10.81
CA ILE A 467 -13.85 29.27 11.85
C ILE A 467 -15.00 28.26 11.86
N ILE A 468 -16.25 28.75 11.80
CA ILE A 468 -17.45 27.91 11.74
C ILE A 468 -17.41 27.01 10.49
N ASN A 469 -17.04 27.57 9.34
CA ASN A 469 -16.93 26.82 8.09
C ASN A 469 -15.85 25.73 8.19
N ALA A 470 -14.66 26.07 8.73
CA ALA A 470 -13.57 25.10 8.91
C ALA A 470 -13.99 23.96 9.86
N ILE A 471 -14.67 24.24 10.96
CA ILE A 471 -15.20 23.22 11.87
C ILE A 471 -16.22 22.31 11.16
N LYS A 472 -17.14 22.89 10.39
CA LYS A 472 -18.17 22.14 9.65
C LYS A 472 -17.55 21.28 8.54
N GLU A 473 -16.62 21.81 7.78
CA GLU A 473 -15.90 21.08 6.74
C GLU A 473 -15.07 19.91 7.30
N ALA A 474 -14.41 20.15 8.44
CA ALA A 474 -13.65 19.12 9.14
C ALA A 474 -14.55 18.07 9.80
N HIS A 475 -15.84 18.32 9.96
CA HIS A 475 -16.74 17.54 10.82
C HIS A 475 -16.14 17.29 12.21
N ALA A 476 -15.53 18.31 12.80
CA ALA A 476 -14.82 18.22 14.06
C ALA A 476 -15.77 18.37 15.25
N GLY A 477 -15.66 17.46 16.22
CA GLY A 477 -16.35 17.56 17.50
C GLY A 477 -15.55 18.37 18.52
N PHE A 478 -14.29 18.67 18.23
CA PHE A 478 -13.38 19.42 19.08
C PHE A 478 -12.52 20.38 18.27
N LEU A 479 -12.14 21.48 18.89
CA LEU A 479 -11.23 22.49 18.35
C LEU A 479 -10.03 22.65 19.28
N TYR A 480 -8.84 22.68 18.72
CA TYR A 480 -7.62 23.09 19.41
C TYR A 480 -6.92 24.16 18.58
N VAL A 481 -6.52 25.25 19.20
CA VAL A 481 -5.81 26.34 18.52
C VAL A 481 -4.45 26.51 19.15
N ASP A 482 -3.41 26.32 18.39
CA ASP A 482 -2.03 26.32 18.81
C ASP A 482 -1.48 27.74 18.98
N GLN A 483 -1.36 28.47 17.87
CA GLN A 483 -0.81 29.83 17.85
C GLN A 483 -1.51 30.68 16.79
N LEU A 484 -1.93 31.87 17.20
CA LEU A 484 -2.51 32.86 16.29
C LEU A 484 -2.11 34.28 16.74
N ALA A 485 -2.10 35.22 15.77
CA ALA A 485 -1.90 36.63 16.09
C ALA A 485 -3.05 37.20 16.93
N GLY A 486 -2.76 38.16 17.82
CA GLY A 486 -3.70 38.66 18.82
C GLY A 486 -5.03 39.23 18.27
N GLU A 487 -5.02 39.81 17.06
CA GLU A 487 -6.20 40.34 16.38
C GLU A 487 -7.26 39.28 16.03
N LYS A 488 -6.88 38.01 16.03
CA LYS A 488 -7.75 36.89 15.70
C LYS A 488 -8.54 36.37 16.91
N LYS A 489 -8.13 36.72 18.12
CA LYS A 489 -8.74 36.24 19.35
C LYS A 489 -10.22 36.63 19.46
N GLU A 490 -10.58 37.84 19.00
CA GLU A 490 -11.96 38.32 19.04
C GLU A 490 -12.96 37.41 18.30
N ALA A 491 -12.51 36.83 17.15
CA ALA A 491 -13.36 35.91 16.41
C ALA A 491 -13.63 34.58 17.14
N PHE A 492 -12.65 34.14 17.95
CA PHE A 492 -12.83 32.96 18.80
C PHE A 492 -13.60 33.30 20.08
N ASP A 493 -13.38 34.47 20.69
CA ASP A 493 -14.13 34.93 21.85
C ASP A 493 -15.64 35.01 21.58
N ALA A 494 -16.04 35.40 20.37
CA ALA A 494 -17.44 35.39 19.95
C ALA A 494 -18.09 33.98 20.00
N LEU A 495 -17.30 32.94 19.77
CA LEU A 495 -17.78 31.55 19.77
C LEU A 495 -17.81 30.91 21.17
N THR A 496 -17.20 31.54 22.19
CA THR A 496 -17.14 30.99 23.55
C THR A 496 -18.29 31.45 24.47
N GLY A 497 -19.27 32.14 23.90
CA GLY A 497 -20.43 32.59 24.68
C GLY A 497 -20.13 33.65 25.76
N GLY A 498 -19.03 34.40 25.59
CA GLY A 498 -18.61 35.47 26.50
C GLY A 498 -17.48 35.09 27.46
N GLU A 499 -16.99 33.88 27.41
CA GLU A 499 -15.74 33.48 28.06
C GLU A 499 -14.53 33.88 27.22
N GLU A 500 -13.42 34.23 27.87
CA GLU A 500 -12.19 34.55 27.18
C GLU A 500 -11.58 33.30 26.51
N PHE A 501 -11.36 33.34 25.19
CA PHE A 501 -10.73 32.25 24.47
C PHE A 501 -9.25 32.10 24.85
N GLY A 502 -8.82 30.89 25.16
CA GLY A 502 -7.43 30.57 25.49
C GLY A 502 -6.76 29.70 24.40
N TYR A 503 -5.62 30.14 23.90
CA TYR A 503 -4.78 29.30 23.06
C TYR A 503 -4.23 28.10 23.85
N GLY A 504 -3.97 27.00 23.17
CA GLY A 504 -3.50 25.78 23.82
C GLY A 504 -4.55 25.06 24.68
N ARG A 505 -5.81 25.44 24.57
CA ARG A 505 -6.95 24.76 25.19
C ARG A 505 -7.73 23.93 24.21
N LEU A 506 -8.29 22.82 24.69
CA LEU A 506 -9.21 21.99 23.92
C LEU A 506 -10.64 22.47 24.16
N TYR A 507 -11.37 22.75 23.11
CA TYR A 507 -12.77 23.15 23.15
C TYR A 507 -13.64 22.07 22.52
N GLN A 508 -14.76 21.74 23.17
CA GLN A 508 -15.81 20.95 22.58
C GLN A 508 -16.68 21.83 21.68
N VAL A 509 -16.97 21.36 20.51
CA VAL A 509 -17.87 22.00 19.54
C VAL A 509 -19.30 21.57 19.87
N VAL A 510 -20.14 22.52 20.26
CA VAL A 510 -21.56 22.27 20.54
C VAL A 510 -22.39 22.98 19.51
N GLU A 511 -23.18 22.23 18.76
CA GLU A 511 -24.13 22.78 17.81
C GLU A 511 -25.43 23.11 18.53
N GLN A 512 -25.76 24.41 18.57
CA GLN A 512 -27.00 24.94 19.18
C GLN A 512 -28.16 24.92 18.18
N ALA A 513 -29.36 25.24 18.67
CA ALA A 513 -30.52 25.45 17.83
C ALA A 513 -30.22 26.50 16.75
N GLU A 514 -30.70 26.29 15.50
CA GLU A 514 -30.46 27.12 14.33
C GLU A 514 -29.07 26.98 13.68
N GLY A 515 -28.26 25.95 14.06
CA GLY A 515 -26.96 25.67 13.43
C GLY A 515 -25.83 26.62 13.87
N GLN A 516 -26.04 27.36 14.97
CA GLN A 516 -24.98 28.14 15.62
C GLN A 516 -24.00 27.21 16.34
N ILE A 517 -22.70 27.51 16.22
CA ILE A 517 -21.64 26.77 16.90
C ILE A 517 -21.22 27.54 18.13
N CYS A 518 -21.16 26.86 19.27
CA CYS A 518 -20.60 27.37 20.53
C CYS A 518 -19.41 26.48 20.92
N LEU A 519 -18.34 27.11 21.45
CA LEU A 519 -17.16 26.44 21.96
C LEU A 519 -17.22 26.42 23.50
N THR A 520 -17.25 25.24 24.07
CA THR A 520 -17.17 25.05 25.53
C THR A 520 -15.81 24.49 25.90
N GLY A 521 -15.10 25.14 26.82
CA GLY A 521 -13.81 24.68 27.30
C GLY A 521 -13.93 23.28 27.91
N VAL A 522 -13.14 22.35 27.43
CA VAL A 522 -13.04 20.99 27.96
C VAL A 522 -11.68 20.87 28.61
N TYR A 523 -11.69 20.77 29.95
CA TYR A 523 -10.56 20.42 30.81
C TYR A 523 -9.51 21.49 31.10
N GLU A 524 -9.64 22.07 32.25
CA GLU A 524 -8.55 22.37 33.16
C GLU A 524 -8.45 21.16 34.11
N ASP A 525 -7.29 20.50 34.06
CA ASP A 525 -6.79 19.47 34.99
C ASP A 525 -7.65 18.24 35.33
N ARG A 526 -7.32 17.12 34.71
CA ARG A 526 -7.31 15.81 35.34
C ARG A 526 -5.93 15.19 35.36
#